data_99260b9231828f08483feeafbe074ddb
#
_entry.id   99260b9231828f08483feeafbe074ddb
#
_cell.length_a   1.000
_cell.length_b   1.000
_cell.length_c   1.000
_cell.angle_alpha   90.00
_cell.angle_beta   90.00
_cell.angle_gamma   90.00
#
_symmetry.space_group_name_H-M   'P 1'
#
loop_
_entity.id
_entity.type
_entity.pdbx_description
1 polymer ?
#
loop_
_entity_poly.entity_id
_entity_poly.type
_entity_poly.pdbx_seq_one_letter_code
_entity_poly.pdbx_strand_id
1 'polypeptide(L)'
;MQAAILDADLPADAIQYINAHGTGTVLNDVAESNAIKKVFGDHAYELSVSSTKSMHGHLMGAAGALEAIITTLAVYTDTLPPTINLKNPDPECDLDYVPNVAKTLPKLNYAMSNSFAFGGTGAALVLKKITQ
;
A
#
# COMPACT_ATOMS: atom_id res chain seq x y z
N MET A 1 -9.76 -3.79 -2.06
CA MET A 1 -8.67 -4.78 -2.00
C MET A 1 -9.11 -6.18 -2.40
N GLN A 2 -9.98 -6.88 -1.66
CA GLN A 2 -10.37 -8.26 -1.97
C GLN A 2 -10.88 -8.45 -3.42
N ALA A 3 -11.73 -7.56 -3.91
CA ALA A 3 -12.22 -7.61 -5.30
C ALA A 3 -11.09 -7.49 -6.33
N ALA A 4 -10.08 -6.64 -6.08
CA ALA A 4 -8.94 -6.48 -6.98
C ALA A 4 -8.03 -7.72 -7.01
N ILE A 5 -7.87 -8.41 -5.87
CA ILE A 5 -7.11 -9.67 -5.79
C ILE A 5 -7.84 -10.76 -6.59
N LEU A 6 -9.17 -10.87 -6.43
CA LEU A 6 -10.00 -11.82 -7.18
C LEU A 6 -9.97 -11.52 -8.69
N ASP A 7 -10.06 -10.25 -9.09
CA ASP A 7 -9.99 -9.83 -10.49
C ASP A 7 -8.63 -10.13 -11.13
N ALA A 8 -7.57 -10.07 -10.34
CA ALA A 8 -6.22 -10.42 -10.76
C ALA A 8 -5.94 -11.95 -10.82
N ASP A 9 -6.90 -12.79 -10.40
CA ASP A 9 -6.76 -14.24 -10.29
C ASP A 9 -5.53 -14.65 -9.45
N LEU A 10 -5.35 -13.99 -8.28
CA LEU A 10 -4.23 -14.21 -7.38
C LEU A 10 -4.71 -14.67 -6.00
N PRO A 11 -3.90 -15.46 -5.28
CA PRO A 11 -4.07 -15.62 -3.85
C PRO A 11 -3.61 -14.37 -3.11
N ALA A 12 -4.18 -14.09 -1.94
CA ALA A 12 -3.88 -12.87 -1.21
C ALA A 12 -2.40 -12.75 -0.81
N ASP A 13 -1.76 -13.86 -0.48
CA ASP A 13 -0.35 -13.97 -0.12
C ASP A 13 0.63 -13.73 -1.28
N ALA A 14 0.15 -13.60 -2.52
CA ALA A 14 0.96 -13.18 -3.63
C ALA A 14 1.33 -11.67 -3.58
N ILE A 15 0.51 -10.85 -2.93
CA ILE A 15 0.78 -9.41 -2.78
C ILE A 15 1.88 -9.22 -1.73
N GLN A 16 2.91 -8.47 -2.08
CA GLN A 16 4.10 -8.27 -1.24
C GLN A 16 4.24 -6.84 -0.72
N TYR A 17 3.60 -5.88 -1.39
CA TYR A 17 3.66 -4.46 -1.05
C TYR A 17 2.31 -3.78 -1.29
N ILE A 18 1.96 -2.85 -0.42
CA ILE A 18 0.79 -1.97 -0.57
C ILE A 18 1.23 -0.51 -0.47
N ASN A 19 1.00 0.27 -1.54
CA ASN A 19 0.98 1.72 -1.46
C ASN A 19 -0.41 2.13 -0.97
N ALA A 20 -0.50 2.45 0.30
CA ALA A 20 -1.75 2.69 1.00
C ALA A 20 -2.38 4.04 0.62
N HIS A 21 -3.69 4.15 0.81
CA HIS A 21 -4.33 5.46 0.81
C HIS A 21 -3.72 6.37 1.86
N GLY A 22 -3.53 5.89 3.09
CA GLY A 22 -2.65 6.41 4.12
C GLY A 22 -2.61 7.93 4.23
N THR A 23 -3.72 8.56 4.61
CA THR A 23 -3.87 10.04 4.64
C THR A 23 -3.23 10.69 5.86
N GLY A 24 -2.74 9.92 6.82
CA GLY A 24 -2.21 10.44 8.09
C GLY A 24 -3.32 10.93 9.03
N THR A 25 -4.52 10.42 8.89
CA THR A 25 -5.65 10.75 9.77
C THR A 25 -6.00 9.56 10.66
N VAL A 26 -6.41 9.84 11.90
CA VAL A 26 -6.78 8.82 12.89
C VAL A 26 -7.80 7.82 12.34
N LEU A 27 -8.83 8.32 11.67
CA LEU A 27 -9.91 7.45 11.17
C LEU A 27 -9.45 6.59 9.98
N ASN A 28 -8.74 7.17 9.01
CA ASN A 28 -8.35 6.43 7.82
C ASN A 28 -7.30 5.37 8.14
N ASP A 29 -6.23 5.73 8.84
CA ASP A 29 -5.06 4.87 8.95
C ASP A 29 -5.37 3.61 9.77
N VAL A 30 -6.12 3.76 10.86
CA VAL A 30 -6.62 2.62 11.65
C VAL A 30 -7.60 1.77 10.84
N ALA A 31 -8.54 2.41 10.12
CA ALA A 31 -9.52 1.68 9.31
C ALA A 31 -8.86 0.90 8.17
N GLU A 32 -7.88 1.51 7.48
CA GLU A 32 -7.13 0.84 6.40
C GLU A 32 -6.27 -0.29 6.94
N SER A 33 -5.57 -0.11 8.07
CA SER A 33 -4.80 -1.16 8.74
C SER A 33 -5.67 -2.36 9.10
N ASN A 34 -6.84 -2.12 9.68
CA ASN A 34 -7.79 -3.18 10.00
C ASN A 34 -8.35 -3.86 8.74
N ALA A 35 -8.58 -3.11 7.66
CA ALA A 35 -9.02 -3.67 6.39
C ALA A 35 -7.94 -4.53 5.73
N ILE A 36 -6.67 -4.15 5.82
CA ILE A 36 -5.53 -4.95 5.36
C ILE A 36 -5.47 -6.24 6.17
N LYS A 37 -5.49 -6.18 7.50
CA LYS A 37 -5.51 -7.37 8.36
C LYS A 37 -6.67 -8.30 8.04
N LYS A 38 -7.86 -7.76 7.79
CA LYS A 38 -9.04 -8.56 7.43
C LYS A 38 -8.93 -9.26 6.08
N VAL A 39 -8.31 -8.63 5.08
CA VAL A 39 -8.18 -9.18 3.72
C VAL A 39 -7.05 -10.21 3.65
N PHE A 40 -5.93 -9.94 4.31
CA PHE A 40 -4.69 -10.72 4.16
C PHE A 40 -4.45 -11.72 5.30
N GLY A 41 -5.24 -11.65 6.39
CA GLY A 41 -5.05 -12.54 7.55
C GLY A 41 -3.64 -12.40 8.15
N ASP A 42 -3.01 -13.53 8.47
CA ASP A 42 -1.66 -13.55 9.05
C ASP A 42 -0.60 -12.99 8.08
N HIS A 43 -0.82 -13.11 6.76
CA HIS A 43 0.07 -12.52 5.75
C HIS A 43 0.16 -10.99 5.83
N ALA A 44 -0.82 -10.31 6.44
CA ALA A 44 -0.75 -8.86 6.65
C ALA A 44 0.52 -8.40 7.39
N TYR A 45 1.06 -9.25 8.27
CA TYR A 45 2.27 -8.96 9.04
C TYR A 45 3.57 -9.26 8.27
N GLU A 46 3.46 -9.91 7.11
CA GLU A 46 4.57 -10.13 6.18
C GLU A 46 4.62 -9.07 5.08
N LEU A 47 3.49 -8.34 4.87
CA LEU A 47 3.39 -7.26 3.92
C LEU A 47 4.24 -6.06 4.35
N SER A 48 4.83 -5.40 3.36
CA SER A 48 5.29 -4.02 3.54
C SER A 48 4.21 -3.07 3.05
N VAL A 49 3.89 -2.06 3.86
CA VAL A 49 2.88 -1.04 3.55
C VAL A 49 3.56 0.33 3.64
N SER A 50 3.31 1.25 2.72
CA SER A 50 3.75 2.63 2.91
C SER A 50 2.75 3.62 2.34
N SER A 51 2.74 4.84 2.86
CA SER A 51 2.00 5.94 2.27
C SER A 51 2.95 6.98 1.70
N THR A 52 3.00 7.07 0.38
CA THR A 52 3.79 8.08 -0.32
C THR A 52 3.22 9.49 -0.19
N LYS A 53 1.99 9.63 0.30
CA LYS A 53 1.41 10.93 0.68
C LYS A 53 2.23 11.65 1.75
N SER A 54 3.00 10.91 2.55
CA SER A 54 3.96 11.50 3.49
C SER A 54 5.00 12.41 2.81
N MET A 55 5.30 12.16 1.52
CA MET A 55 6.29 12.90 0.73
C MET A 55 5.66 14.01 -0.13
N HIS A 56 4.50 13.73 -0.76
CA HIS A 56 3.93 14.65 -1.75
C HIS A 56 2.59 15.28 -1.35
N GLY A 57 2.07 14.93 -0.17
CA GLY A 57 0.76 15.38 0.28
C GLY A 57 -0.41 14.66 -0.44
N HIS A 58 -1.63 15.02 -0.10
CA HIS A 58 -2.81 14.45 -0.72
C HIS A 58 -3.25 15.26 -1.95
N LEU A 59 -2.95 14.75 -3.14
CA LEU A 59 -3.26 15.43 -4.41
C LEU A 59 -4.70 15.23 -4.90
N MET A 60 -5.61 14.80 -4.03
CA MET A 60 -7.03 14.62 -4.33
C MET A 60 -7.25 13.76 -5.59
N GLY A 61 -7.83 14.32 -6.66
CA GLY A 61 -8.09 13.60 -7.91
C GLY A 61 -6.85 13.09 -8.66
N ALA A 62 -5.67 13.66 -8.41
CA ALA A 62 -4.41 13.19 -9.02
C ALA A 62 -3.68 12.13 -8.19
N ALA A 63 -4.07 11.91 -6.91
CA ALA A 63 -3.36 11.05 -6.00
C ALA A 63 -3.26 9.61 -6.53
N GLY A 64 -4.37 9.04 -6.99
CA GLY A 64 -4.39 7.65 -7.48
C GLY A 64 -3.49 7.42 -8.69
N ALA A 65 -3.42 8.37 -9.62
CA ALA A 65 -2.54 8.27 -10.78
C ALA A 65 -1.06 8.33 -10.39
N LEU A 66 -0.68 9.28 -9.51
CA LEU A 66 0.69 9.39 -9.01
C LEU A 66 1.10 8.13 -8.23
N GLU A 67 0.24 7.65 -7.35
CA GLU A 67 0.51 6.46 -6.53
C GLU A 67 0.60 5.19 -7.38
N ALA A 68 -0.19 5.05 -8.44
CA ALA A 68 -0.06 3.95 -9.40
C ALA A 68 1.32 3.98 -10.10
N ILE A 69 1.80 5.16 -10.52
CA ILE A 69 3.14 5.33 -11.12
C ILE A 69 4.22 4.96 -10.11
N ILE A 70 4.14 5.46 -8.88
CA ILE A 70 5.10 5.15 -7.81
C ILE A 70 5.13 3.66 -7.52
N THR A 71 3.97 3.01 -7.43
CA THR A 71 3.86 1.57 -7.19
C THR A 71 4.44 0.77 -8.36
N THR A 72 4.23 1.22 -9.60
CA THR A 72 4.86 0.62 -10.79
C THR A 72 6.38 0.71 -10.72
N LEU A 73 6.91 1.86 -10.34
CA LEU A 73 8.36 2.04 -10.16
C LEU A 73 8.91 1.18 -9.03
N ALA A 74 8.17 1.05 -7.92
CA ALA A 74 8.57 0.16 -6.82
C ALA A 74 8.72 -1.28 -7.30
N VAL A 75 7.72 -1.79 -8.06
CA VAL A 75 7.77 -3.14 -8.66
C VAL A 75 8.92 -3.28 -9.65
N TYR A 76 9.17 -2.27 -10.47
CA TYR A 76 10.23 -2.29 -11.46
C TYR A 76 11.63 -2.32 -10.83
N THR A 77 11.85 -1.53 -9.77
CA THR A 77 13.17 -1.34 -9.13
C THR A 77 13.42 -2.22 -7.92
N ASP A 78 12.44 -3.04 -7.49
CA ASP A 78 12.49 -3.80 -6.24
C ASP A 78 12.74 -2.90 -5.00
N THR A 79 12.26 -1.64 -5.05
CA THR A 79 12.52 -0.64 -4.00
C THR A 79 11.20 -0.03 -3.53
N LEU A 80 10.88 -0.22 -2.27
CA LEU A 80 9.68 0.31 -1.64
C LEU A 80 9.93 1.75 -1.15
N PRO A 81 9.11 2.72 -1.55
CA PRO A 81 9.18 4.07 -0.99
C PRO A 81 8.76 4.06 0.48
N PRO A 82 9.36 4.91 1.32
CA PRO A 82 9.05 4.96 2.75
C PRO A 82 7.80 5.77 3.06
N THR A 83 7.23 5.54 4.23
CA THR A 83 6.41 6.51 4.95
C THR A 83 7.35 7.43 5.73
N ILE A 84 7.66 8.61 5.21
CA ILE A 84 8.55 9.55 5.91
C ILE A 84 7.83 10.23 7.07
N ASN A 85 8.60 10.78 8.01
CA ASN A 85 8.12 11.46 9.23
C ASN A 85 7.41 10.54 10.24
N LEU A 86 7.41 9.24 10.05
CA LEU A 86 6.87 8.28 11.02
C LEU A 86 7.85 8.11 12.19
N LYS A 87 7.62 8.89 13.26
CA LYS A 87 8.45 8.89 14.49
C LYS A 87 7.80 8.12 15.63
N ASN A 88 6.49 8.22 15.73
CA ASN A 88 5.70 7.61 16.79
C ASN A 88 4.59 6.79 16.13
N PRO A 89 4.78 5.49 15.91
CA PRO A 89 3.75 4.63 15.33
C PRO A 89 2.55 4.54 16.28
N ASP A 90 1.35 4.56 15.72
CA ASP A 90 0.12 4.33 16.45
C ASP A 90 0.02 2.84 16.81
N PRO A 91 -0.26 2.48 18.08
CA PRO A 91 -0.41 1.07 18.48
C PRO A 91 -1.51 0.29 17.72
N GLU A 92 -2.52 0.99 17.20
CA GLU A 92 -3.57 0.36 16.39
C GLU A 92 -3.13 0.13 14.93
N CYS A 93 -2.00 0.76 14.52
CA CYS A 93 -1.37 0.60 13.24
C CYS A 93 -0.06 -0.19 13.43
N ASP A 94 -0.16 -1.51 13.50
CA ASP A 94 0.90 -2.44 13.92
C ASP A 94 1.55 -3.24 12.77
N LEU A 95 1.39 -2.80 11.52
CA LEU A 95 2.02 -3.41 10.35
C LEU A 95 3.39 -2.78 10.04
N ASP A 96 4.13 -3.34 9.07
CA ASP A 96 5.37 -2.73 8.55
C ASP A 96 5.05 -1.57 7.60
N TYR A 97 5.11 -0.34 8.09
CA TYR A 97 4.83 0.86 7.30
C TYR A 97 6.05 1.44 6.59
N VAL A 98 7.13 0.70 6.45
CA VAL A 98 8.40 1.14 5.83
C VAL A 98 8.83 2.53 6.36
N PRO A 99 9.14 2.67 7.66
CA PRO A 99 9.32 3.98 8.26
C PRO A 99 10.60 4.67 7.76
N ASN A 100 10.46 5.90 7.31
CA ASN A 100 11.50 6.90 7.04
C ASN A 100 12.56 6.56 5.98
N VAL A 101 12.90 5.29 5.76
CA VAL A 101 13.96 4.87 4.81
C VAL A 101 13.38 3.89 3.80
N ALA A 102 13.73 4.06 2.54
CA ALA A 102 13.33 3.13 1.48
C ALA A 102 13.86 1.71 1.77
N LYS A 103 13.05 0.70 1.46
CA LYS A 103 13.36 -0.71 1.70
C LYS A 103 13.52 -1.44 0.38
N THR A 104 14.64 -2.13 0.17
CA THR A 104 14.79 -3.06 -0.95
C THR A 104 14.04 -4.35 -0.62
N LEU A 105 13.19 -4.79 -1.55
CA LEU A 105 12.46 -6.06 -1.47
C LEU A 105 12.75 -6.87 -2.73
N PRO A 106 13.81 -7.70 -2.73
CA PRO A 106 14.18 -8.48 -3.90
C PRO A 106 13.04 -9.40 -4.37
N LYS A 107 12.80 -9.44 -5.68
CA LYS A 107 11.70 -10.20 -6.30
C LYS A 107 10.31 -9.68 -5.92
N LEU A 108 10.14 -8.37 -5.85
CA LEU A 108 8.83 -7.76 -5.75
C LEU A 108 8.05 -8.01 -7.05
N ASN A 109 7.18 -9.01 -7.03
CA ASN A 109 6.41 -9.44 -8.21
C ASN A 109 5.03 -8.77 -8.28
N TYR A 110 4.37 -8.63 -7.14
CA TYR A 110 3.02 -8.07 -7.07
C TYR A 110 2.92 -7.01 -5.98
N ALA A 111 2.34 -5.90 -6.34
CA ALA A 111 2.02 -4.81 -5.42
C ALA A 111 0.60 -4.31 -5.63
N MET A 112 0.07 -3.64 -4.62
CA MET A 112 -1.26 -3.02 -4.65
C MET A 112 -1.15 -1.52 -4.41
N SER A 113 -1.99 -0.72 -5.07
CA SER A 113 -2.19 0.69 -4.77
C SER A 113 -3.65 0.93 -4.37
N ASN A 114 -3.87 1.52 -3.21
CA ASN A 114 -5.19 1.78 -2.64
C ASN A 114 -5.56 3.26 -2.73
N SER A 115 -6.82 3.54 -3.08
CA SER A 115 -7.41 4.87 -3.01
C SER A 115 -8.80 4.77 -2.41
N PHE A 116 -9.05 5.49 -1.32
CA PHE A 116 -10.34 5.52 -0.65
C PHE A 116 -10.90 6.94 -0.62
N ALA A 117 -12.23 7.06 -0.63
CA ALA A 117 -12.92 8.33 -0.59
C ALA A 117 -14.10 8.29 0.38
N PHE A 118 -14.60 9.48 0.74
CA PHE A 118 -15.80 9.60 1.54
C PHE A 118 -17.00 8.89 0.90
N GLY A 119 -17.91 8.39 1.73
CA GLY A 119 -19.08 7.65 1.26
C GLY A 119 -18.84 6.18 0.95
N GLY A 120 -17.66 5.64 1.31
CA GLY A 120 -17.34 4.22 1.14
C GLY A 120 -16.90 3.83 -0.27
N THR A 121 -16.64 4.81 -1.13
CA THR A 121 -16.06 4.56 -2.46
C THR A 121 -14.57 4.24 -2.32
N GLY A 122 -14.10 3.20 -2.98
CA GLY A 122 -12.71 2.83 -2.99
C GLY A 122 -12.30 2.12 -4.27
N ALA A 123 -11.03 2.30 -4.64
CA ALA A 123 -10.39 1.59 -5.74
C ALA A 123 -9.09 0.96 -5.24
N ALA A 124 -8.76 -0.22 -5.75
CA ALA A 124 -7.48 -0.86 -5.54
C ALA A 124 -6.97 -1.38 -6.88
N LEU A 125 -5.72 -1.14 -7.18
CA LEU A 125 -5.03 -1.62 -8.38
C LEU A 125 -4.01 -2.68 -7.96
N VAL A 126 -4.01 -3.81 -8.65
CA VAL A 126 -2.95 -4.82 -8.53
C VAL A 126 -2.00 -4.64 -9.71
N LEU A 127 -0.71 -4.59 -9.40
CA LEU A 127 0.37 -4.38 -10.36
C LEU A 127 1.32 -5.58 -10.32
N LYS A 128 1.70 -6.05 -11.49
CA LYS A 128 2.59 -7.20 -11.67
C LYS A 128 3.90 -6.78 -12.35
N LYS A 129 5.02 -7.34 -11.89
CA LYS A 129 6.30 -7.21 -12.56
C LYS A 129 6.26 -7.89 -13.93
N ILE A 130 6.64 -7.16 -14.97
CA ILE A 130 6.84 -7.74 -16.30
C ILE A 130 8.24 -8.37 -16.31
N THR A 131 8.31 -9.69 -16.48
CA THR A 131 9.56 -10.40 -16.79
C THR A 131 9.75 -10.37 -18.29
N GLN A 132 10.87 -9.83 -18.74
CA GLN A 132 11.30 -9.96 -20.14
C GLN A 132 11.75 -11.39 -20.43
#